data_f39c5e185ef6295fa860e0ea511f5d1a
#
_entry.id   f39c5e185ef6295fa860e0ea511f5d1a
#
_cell.length_a   1.000
_cell.length_b   1.000
_cell.length_c   1.000
_cell.angle_alpha   90.00
_cell.angle_beta   90.00
_cell.angle_gamma   90.00
#
_symmetry.space_group_name_H-M   'P 1'
#
loop_
_entity.id
_entity.type
_entity.pdbx_description
1 polymer ?
#
loop_
_entity_poly.entity_id
_entity_poly.type
_entity_poly.pdbx_seq_one_letter_code
_entity_poly.pdbx_strand_id
1 'polypeptide(L)'
;MRDDLIETEKYAHVTFFFNGGVEKQFPGEERVMIPSPKVATYDKQPEMNAQGVADSVAETVKSGKYEFVMCNFAPPDMVGHTGDFEAAVKAITATDKAVRTIYDACMEAGYEIAITADHGNAEQVSPRTFSRSIFPL
;
A
#
# COMPACT_ATOMS: atom_id res chain seq x y z
N MET A 1 -17.19 -7.39 10.18
CA MET A 1 -16.22 -8.17 9.37
C MET A 1 -15.15 -7.24 8.88
N ARG A 2 -13.93 -7.71 8.74
CA ARG A 2 -12.76 -6.94 8.28
C ARG A 2 -12.21 -7.57 6.99
N ASP A 3 -11.81 -6.76 6.04
CA ASP A 3 -11.10 -7.20 4.85
C ASP A 3 -9.74 -6.48 4.73
N ASP A 4 -8.68 -7.26 4.51
CA ASP A 4 -7.31 -6.81 4.35
C ASP A 4 -6.88 -7.00 2.89
N LEU A 5 -6.77 -5.90 2.15
CA LEU A 5 -6.39 -5.90 0.74
C LEU A 5 -4.91 -5.51 0.58
N ILE A 6 -4.14 -6.41 -0.01
CA ILE A 6 -2.69 -6.40 0.15
C ILE A 6 -1.99 -6.67 -1.16
N GLU A 7 -1.07 -5.79 -1.55
CA GLU A 7 -0.07 -6.13 -2.55
C GLU A 7 0.99 -7.08 -1.94
N THR A 8 1.44 -8.08 -2.71
CA THR A 8 2.28 -9.20 -2.20
C THR A 8 3.49 -8.73 -1.40
N GLU A 9 4.17 -7.65 -1.81
CA GLU A 9 5.37 -7.12 -1.15
C GLU A 9 5.10 -6.57 0.26
N LYS A 10 3.87 -6.22 0.58
CA LYS A 10 3.48 -5.61 1.87
C LYS A 10 2.50 -6.47 2.68
N TYR A 11 2.44 -7.78 2.40
CA TYR A 11 1.56 -8.72 3.09
C TYR A 11 1.63 -8.61 4.62
N ALA A 12 2.83 -8.63 5.19
CA ALA A 12 3.00 -8.62 6.64
C ALA A 12 2.52 -7.32 7.30
N HIS A 13 2.51 -6.19 6.59
CA HIS A 13 2.17 -4.89 7.17
C HIS A 13 0.71 -4.79 7.59
N VAL A 14 -0.20 -5.30 6.78
CA VAL A 14 -1.64 -5.27 7.06
C VAL A 14 -2.18 -6.57 7.67
N THR A 15 -1.34 -7.58 7.84
CA THR A 15 -1.68 -8.85 8.49
C THR A 15 -0.92 -9.03 9.79
N PHE A 16 0.29 -9.59 9.76
CA PHE A 16 1.08 -9.94 10.92
C PHE A 16 1.34 -8.76 11.86
N PHE A 17 1.84 -7.63 11.33
CA PHE A 17 2.14 -6.47 12.17
C PHE A 17 0.89 -5.79 12.69
N PHE A 18 -0.12 -5.62 11.84
CA PHE A 18 -1.39 -5.04 12.25
C PHE A 18 -2.13 -5.91 13.29
N ASN A 19 -1.98 -7.23 13.22
CA ASN A 19 -2.50 -8.18 14.18
C ASN A 19 -1.63 -8.33 15.44
N GLY A 20 -0.70 -7.42 15.68
CA GLY A 20 0.14 -7.43 16.89
C GLY A 20 1.13 -8.61 16.94
N GLY A 21 1.64 -9.06 15.80
CA GLY A 21 2.58 -10.18 15.69
C GLY A 21 1.91 -11.55 15.60
N VAL A 22 0.62 -11.59 15.31
CA VAL A 22 -0.15 -12.83 15.16
C VAL A 22 -0.41 -13.13 13.68
N GLU A 23 0.14 -14.23 13.17
CA GLU A 23 -0.04 -14.65 11.76
C GLU A 23 -1.45 -15.19 11.49
N LYS A 24 -2.06 -15.78 12.51
CA LYS A 24 -3.38 -16.40 12.34
C LYS A 24 -4.46 -15.36 12.06
N GLN A 25 -5.29 -15.63 11.06
CA GLN A 25 -6.51 -14.88 10.79
C GLN A 25 -7.47 -14.87 12.00
N PHE A 26 -7.98 -13.70 12.34
CA PHE A 26 -9.01 -13.59 13.36
C PHE A 26 -10.40 -13.97 12.80
N PRO A 27 -11.36 -14.39 13.66
CA PRO A 27 -12.73 -14.60 13.20
C PRO A 27 -13.31 -13.35 12.59
N GLY A 28 -13.81 -13.47 11.35
CA GLY A 28 -14.37 -12.33 10.61
C GLY A 28 -13.35 -11.49 9.85
N GLU A 29 -12.06 -11.88 9.86
CA GLU A 29 -11.03 -11.32 9.00
C GLU A 29 -10.99 -12.08 7.66
N GLU A 30 -11.02 -11.38 6.56
CA GLU A 30 -10.74 -11.90 5.21
C GLU A 30 -9.46 -11.22 4.68
N ARG A 31 -8.75 -11.88 3.78
CA ARG A 31 -7.50 -11.37 3.19
C ARG A 31 -7.53 -11.59 1.68
N VAL A 32 -7.36 -10.50 0.93
CA VAL A 32 -7.27 -10.55 -0.53
C VAL A 32 -5.88 -10.13 -0.97
N MET A 33 -5.14 -11.04 -1.61
CA MET A 33 -3.81 -10.77 -2.13
C MET A 33 -3.88 -10.33 -3.59
N ILE A 34 -3.29 -9.17 -3.87
CA ILE A 34 -3.13 -8.61 -5.20
C ILE A 34 -1.67 -8.79 -5.61
N PRO A 35 -1.40 -9.53 -6.71
CA PRO A 35 -0.02 -9.82 -7.10
C PRO A 35 0.75 -8.56 -7.47
N SER A 36 1.95 -8.41 -6.91
CA SER A 36 2.92 -7.40 -7.35
C SER A 36 3.48 -7.74 -8.74
N PRO A 37 3.86 -6.76 -9.55
CA PRO A 37 4.44 -6.99 -10.84
C PRO A 37 5.78 -7.75 -10.75
N LYS A 38 6.00 -8.69 -11.67
CA LYS A 38 7.23 -9.49 -11.75
C LYS A 38 8.29 -8.75 -12.55
N VAL A 39 8.94 -7.78 -11.92
CA VAL A 39 10.03 -6.98 -12.51
C VAL A 39 11.32 -7.15 -11.72
N ALA A 40 12.46 -6.90 -12.36
CA ALA A 40 13.76 -7.03 -11.70
C ALA A 40 13.95 -5.99 -10.58
N THR A 41 13.46 -4.77 -10.81
CA THR A 41 13.46 -3.66 -9.84
C THR A 41 12.23 -2.79 -10.09
N TYR A 42 11.65 -2.19 -9.05
CA TYR A 42 10.37 -1.48 -9.16
C TYR A 42 10.46 -0.10 -9.84
N ASP A 43 11.66 0.44 -10.07
CA ASP A 43 11.86 1.59 -10.95
C ASP A 43 11.44 1.32 -12.41
N LYS A 44 11.37 0.05 -12.82
CA LYS A 44 10.90 -0.37 -14.17
C LYS A 44 9.39 -0.34 -14.30
N GLN A 45 8.67 -0.45 -13.20
CA GLN A 45 7.21 -0.37 -13.14
C GLN A 45 6.80 0.31 -11.82
N PRO A 46 7.00 1.64 -11.72
CA PRO A 46 6.87 2.37 -10.45
C PRO A 46 5.44 2.42 -9.91
N GLU A 47 4.43 2.31 -10.76
CA GLU A 47 3.03 2.20 -10.36
C GLU A 47 2.70 0.89 -9.63
N MET A 48 3.55 -0.13 -9.78
CA MET A 48 3.32 -1.48 -9.26
C MET A 48 1.89 -1.96 -9.56
N ASN A 49 1.12 -2.38 -8.54
CA ASN A 49 -0.29 -2.71 -8.72
C ASN A 49 -1.21 -1.82 -7.87
N ALA A 50 -0.83 -0.56 -7.68
CA ALA A 50 -1.61 0.38 -6.87
C ALA A 50 -3.07 0.50 -7.32
N GLN A 51 -3.33 0.56 -8.64
CA GLN A 51 -4.69 0.64 -9.14
C GLN A 51 -5.49 -0.65 -8.87
N GLY A 52 -4.87 -1.83 -9.00
CA GLY A 52 -5.53 -3.09 -8.68
C GLY A 52 -5.91 -3.20 -7.19
N VAL A 53 -5.07 -2.68 -6.29
CA VAL A 53 -5.42 -2.55 -4.87
C VAL A 53 -6.62 -1.63 -4.70
N ALA A 54 -6.59 -0.44 -5.32
CA ALA A 54 -7.66 0.54 -5.19
C ALA A 54 -9.00 0.04 -5.73
N ASP A 55 -9.00 -0.63 -6.88
CA ASP A 55 -10.21 -1.19 -7.49
C ASP A 55 -10.82 -2.26 -6.59
N SER A 56 -10.00 -3.14 -6.02
CA SER A 56 -10.44 -4.18 -5.11
C SER A 56 -11.00 -3.59 -3.80
N VAL A 57 -10.35 -2.56 -3.23
CA VAL A 57 -10.88 -1.83 -2.06
C VAL A 57 -12.22 -1.17 -2.40
N ALA A 58 -12.32 -0.52 -3.55
CA ALA A 58 -13.55 0.16 -3.97
C ALA A 58 -14.73 -0.83 -4.13
N GLU A 59 -14.48 -2.01 -4.71
CA GLU A 59 -15.48 -3.08 -4.79
C GLU A 59 -15.89 -3.58 -3.41
N THR A 60 -14.92 -3.82 -2.53
CA THR A 60 -15.14 -4.27 -1.15
C THR A 60 -15.98 -3.28 -0.36
N VAL A 61 -15.62 -2.00 -0.40
CA VAL A 61 -16.36 -0.91 0.27
C VAL A 61 -17.80 -0.81 -0.28
N LYS A 62 -17.99 -0.83 -1.59
CA LYS A 62 -19.31 -0.76 -2.23
C LYS A 62 -20.19 -1.98 -1.93
N SER A 63 -19.60 -3.11 -1.60
CA SER A 63 -20.35 -4.31 -1.21
C SER A 63 -21.12 -4.15 0.10
N GLY A 64 -20.70 -3.24 0.98
CA GLY A 64 -21.25 -3.02 2.31
C GLY A 64 -21.11 -4.22 3.26
N LYS A 65 -20.29 -5.21 2.91
CA LYS A 65 -20.15 -6.46 3.69
C LYS A 65 -19.28 -6.27 4.94
N TYR A 66 -18.33 -5.33 4.91
CA TYR A 66 -17.31 -5.18 5.92
C TYR A 66 -17.47 -3.86 6.68
N GLU A 67 -17.28 -3.88 7.98
CA GLU A 67 -17.28 -2.69 8.84
C GLU A 67 -15.91 -2.00 8.86
N PHE A 68 -14.85 -2.74 8.51
CA PHE A 68 -13.48 -2.24 8.46
C PHE A 68 -12.75 -2.83 7.26
N VAL A 69 -12.11 -1.98 6.47
CA VAL A 69 -11.30 -2.36 5.31
C VAL A 69 -9.93 -1.71 5.47
N MET A 70 -8.87 -2.47 5.29
CA MET A 70 -7.50 -1.99 5.37
C MET A 70 -6.73 -2.34 4.10
N CYS A 71 -5.92 -1.42 3.62
CA CYS A 71 -4.99 -1.70 2.53
C CYS A 71 -3.65 -0.99 2.76
N ASN A 72 -2.62 -1.44 2.06
CA ASN A 72 -1.32 -0.78 1.99
C ASN A 72 -0.94 -0.56 0.53
N PHE A 73 -0.33 0.60 0.26
CA PHE A 73 0.25 0.94 -1.04
C PHE A 73 1.76 0.79 -0.98
N ALA A 74 2.28 -0.23 -1.65
CA ALA A 74 3.71 -0.54 -1.69
C ALA A 74 4.58 0.44 -2.51
N PRO A 75 4.09 1.11 -3.59
CA PRO A 75 4.94 1.87 -4.50
C PRO A 75 5.82 2.94 -3.84
N PRO A 76 5.34 3.78 -2.91
CA PRO A 76 6.16 4.84 -2.32
C PRO A 76 7.42 4.30 -1.64
N ASP A 77 7.30 3.21 -0.89
CA ASP A 77 8.42 2.60 -0.20
C ASP A 77 9.31 1.77 -1.15
N MET A 78 8.72 0.86 -1.90
CA MET A 78 9.48 -0.06 -2.76
C MET A 78 10.27 0.68 -3.85
N VAL A 79 9.68 1.69 -4.46
CA VAL A 79 10.35 2.52 -5.48
C VAL A 79 11.31 3.51 -4.82
N GLY A 80 10.97 4.08 -3.67
CA GLY A 80 11.86 4.95 -2.89
C GLY A 80 13.21 4.30 -2.60
N HIS A 81 13.22 3.02 -2.27
CA HIS A 81 14.45 2.24 -2.06
C HIS A 81 15.34 2.08 -3.30
N THR A 82 14.83 2.33 -4.49
CA THR A 82 15.65 2.27 -5.73
C THR A 82 16.60 3.46 -5.86
N GLY A 83 16.29 4.58 -5.22
CA GLY A 83 17.03 5.84 -5.34
C GLY A 83 16.82 6.56 -6.67
N ASP A 84 15.81 6.16 -7.46
CA ASP A 84 15.42 6.81 -8.71
C ASP A 84 14.31 7.82 -8.43
N PHE A 85 14.64 9.11 -8.50
CA PHE A 85 13.70 10.19 -8.21
C PHE A 85 12.53 10.26 -9.19
N GLU A 86 12.80 10.07 -10.48
CA GLU A 86 11.77 10.10 -11.53
C GLU A 86 10.76 8.95 -11.35
N ALA A 87 11.28 7.76 -11.02
CA ALA A 87 10.44 6.61 -10.71
C ALA A 87 9.63 6.85 -9.42
N ALA A 88 10.23 7.44 -8.38
CA ALA A 88 9.53 7.78 -7.14
C ALA A 88 8.38 8.76 -7.38
N VAL A 89 8.56 9.79 -8.21
CA VAL A 89 7.49 10.73 -8.60
C VAL A 89 6.33 9.99 -9.29
N LYS A 90 6.63 9.05 -10.19
CA LYS A 90 5.60 8.23 -10.85
C LYS A 90 4.87 7.32 -9.86
N ALA A 91 5.59 6.71 -8.93
CA ALA A 91 5.03 5.87 -7.87
C ALA A 91 4.04 6.65 -7.00
N ILE A 92 4.43 7.83 -6.53
CA ILE A 92 3.56 8.71 -5.73
C ILE A 92 2.33 9.16 -6.54
N THR A 93 2.52 9.52 -7.80
CA THR A 93 1.41 9.92 -8.68
C THR A 93 0.41 8.78 -8.89
N ALA A 94 0.89 7.55 -9.05
CA ALA A 94 0.02 6.38 -9.17
C ALA A 94 -0.73 6.10 -7.86
N THR A 95 -0.04 6.21 -6.72
CA THR A 95 -0.64 6.06 -5.40
C THR A 95 -1.71 7.11 -5.13
N ASP A 96 -1.48 8.38 -5.47
CA ASP A 96 -2.46 9.46 -5.32
C ASP A 96 -3.74 9.18 -6.11
N LYS A 97 -3.61 8.72 -7.37
CA LYS A 97 -4.76 8.31 -8.19
C LYS A 97 -5.52 7.13 -7.57
N ALA A 98 -4.80 6.14 -7.06
CA ALA A 98 -5.37 4.97 -6.42
C ALA A 98 -6.14 5.37 -5.13
N VAL A 99 -5.56 6.23 -4.30
CA VAL A 99 -6.22 6.80 -3.11
C VAL A 99 -7.48 7.56 -3.50
N ARG A 100 -7.47 8.30 -4.61
CA ARG A 100 -8.66 9.00 -5.11
C ARG A 100 -9.79 8.03 -5.45
N THR A 101 -9.47 6.89 -6.08
CA THR A 101 -10.47 5.84 -6.39
C THR A 101 -11.14 5.32 -5.11
N ILE A 102 -10.33 5.05 -4.06
CA ILE A 102 -10.85 4.61 -2.77
C ILE A 102 -11.69 5.69 -2.11
N TYR A 103 -11.20 6.94 -2.10
CA TYR A 103 -11.91 8.08 -1.53
C TYR A 103 -13.31 8.22 -2.12
N ASP A 104 -13.42 8.20 -3.44
CA ASP A 104 -14.70 8.34 -4.12
C ASP A 104 -15.66 7.18 -3.77
N ALA A 105 -15.15 5.95 -3.69
CA ALA A 105 -15.93 4.79 -3.28
C ALA A 105 -16.40 4.87 -1.80
N CYS A 106 -15.53 5.32 -0.91
CA CYS A 106 -15.86 5.54 0.50
C CYS A 106 -16.95 6.60 0.67
N MET A 107 -16.84 7.72 -0.04
CA MET A 107 -17.86 8.79 0.02
C MET A 107 -19.21 8.31 -0.51
N GLU A 108 -19.21 7.51 -1.58
CA GLU A 108 -20.43 6.93 -2.14
C GLU A 108 -21.10 5.94 -1.17
N ALA A 109 -20.29 5.10 -0.50
CA ALA A 109 -20.78 4.04 0.38
C ALA A 109 -20.94 4.47 1.85
N GLY A 110 -20.59 5.70 2.22
CA GLY A 110 -20.72 6.23 3.58
C GLY A 110 -19.68 5.72 4.56
N TYR A 111 -18.49 5.31 4.07
CA TYR A 111 -17.35 4.96 4.92
C TYR A 111 -16.53 6.18 5.32
N GLU A 112 -15.99 6.15 6.51
CA GLU A 112 -14.92 7.06 6.92
C GLU A 112 -13.58 6.55 6.39
N ILE A 113 -12.67 7.45 6.01
CA ILE A 113 -11.34 7.11 5.52
C ILE A 113 -10.26 7.72 6.41
N ALA A 114 -9.29 6.92 6.80
CA ALA A 114 -8.07 7.35 7.48
C ALA A 114 -6.85 7.00 6.62
N ILE A 115 -5.97 7.98 6.39
CA ILE A 115 -4.75 7.80 5.61
C ILE A 115 -3.56 8.05 6.54
N THR A 116 -2.63 7.11 6.59
CA THR A 116 -1.40 7.21 7.39
C THR A 116 -0.23 6.56 6.66
N ALA A 117 0.97 6.67 7.22
CA ALA A 117 2.15 5.93 6.80
C ALA A 117 2.71 5.13 7.97
N ASP A 118 3.33 4.00 7.69
CA ASP A 118 4.04 3.18 8.66
C ASP A 118 5.44 3.76 8.98
N HIS A 119 6.08 4.42 8.00
CA HIS A 119 7.35 5.14 8.13
C HIS A 119 7.55 6.12 6.97
N GLY A 120 8.58 6.93 7.05
CA GLY A 120 9.02 7.80 5.96
C GLY A 120 9.98 7.08 5.00
N ASN A 121 9.95 7.43 3.72
CA ASN A 121 10.91 6.96 2.70
C ASN A 121 10.93 7.92 1.49
N ALA A 122 9.85 7.94 0.70
CA ALA A 122 9.79 8.63 -0.59
C ALA A 122 9.84 10.17 -0.49
N GLU A 123 9.64 10.75 0.69
CA GLU A 123 9.82 12.19 0.93
C GLU A 123 11.27 12.64 0.80
N GLN A 124 12.22 11.68 0.85
CA GLN A 124 13.66 11.97 0.68
C GLN A 124 14.34 10.87 -0.14
N VAL A 125 14.29 10.99 -1.45
CA VAL A 125 14.98 10.08 -2.37
C VAL A 125 16.37 10.60 -2.68
N SER A 126 17.41 9.82 -2.31
CA SER A 126 18.80 10.13 -2.62
C SER A 126 19.37 9.12 -3.63
N PRO A 127 20.20 9.55 -4.60
CA PRO A 127 20.90 8.62 -5.48
C PRO A 127 21.71 7.58 -4.67
N ARG A 128 21.74 6.35 -5.15
CA ARG A 128 22.38 5.18 -4.47
C ARG A 128 23.82 5.36 -3.98
N THR A 129 24.49 6.44 -4.33
CA THR A 129 25.88 6.75 -3.90
C THR A 129 25.99 7.17 -2.43
N PHE A 130 24.89 7.38 -1.69
CA PHE A 130 24.90 7.79 -0.29
C PHE A 130 23.95 6.97 0.61
N SER A 131 24.07 5.65 0.56
CA SER A 131 23.51 4.82 1.63
C SER A 131 24.53 4.65 2.76
N ARG A 132 24.73 5.70 3.54
CA ARG A 132 25.18 5.55 4.93
C ARG A 132 24.02 5.96 5.81
N SER A 133 23.47 5.00 6.55
CA SER A 133 22.51 5.26 7.61
C SER A 133 22.98 6.40 8.50
N ILE A 134 22.24 7.50 8.53
CA ILE A 134 22.51 8.67 9.37
C ILE A 134 21.82 8.50 10.75
N PHE A 135 21.52 7.30 11.18
CA PHE A 135 21.11 7.07 12.56
C PHE A 135 22.15 6.20 13.26
N PRO A 136 23.00 6.79 14.13
CA PRO A 136 23.65 6.01 15.16
C PRO A 136 22.59 5.52 16.15
N LEU A 137 22.64 4.23 16.48
CA LEU A 137 21.91 3.61 17.58
C LEU A 137 22.23 4.30 18.90
#